data_9fd57ad85dbda2edd38b2f6d9c949a53
#
_entry.id   9fd57ad85dbda2edd38b2f6d9c949a53
#
_cell.length_a   1.000
_cell.length_b   1.000
_cell.length_c   1.000
_cell.angle_alpha   90.00
_cell.angle_beta   90.00
_cell.angle_gamma   90.00
#
_symmetry.space_group_name_H-M   'P 1'
#
loop_
_entity.id
_entity.type
_entity.pdbx_description
1 polymer ?
#
loop_
_entity_poly.entity_id
_entity_poly.type
_entity_poly.pdbx_seq_one_letter_code
_entity_poly.pdbx_strand_id
1 'polypeptide(L)'
;NVKQISAVKLWNKIVYNAWKSAEPGILFWDTIIRESVPDCYADLGYRTVSTNPCGEIPLCPYDSCRLLAINLYSYVVNPFEKDAYFDYELFRKHVAIAQRLMDDIIDLELEKIDAILEKIASDPEDNEGKGVEIRLWEKIKTKAREGRRTGVGITAEGDMLAALGLRYGSDEAIDFSVDIHKQLAVAAYGSSVELAKERGAFKIFDVEREKNNPFISRLREASPEMYEEMVKYGRRNIACLTIAPTGTTSLMTQTTSGIEPVFLPVYKRRRKVNPNDKNVHVDFCLLYTSDAA
;
A
#
# COMPACT_ATOMS: atom_id res chain seq x y z
N ASN A 1 -31.75 -14.25 15.30
CA ASN A 1 -31.21 -14.94 16.49
C ASN A 1 -30.00 -14.11 16.99
N VAL A 2 -30.15 -13.44 18.13
CA VAL A 2 -29.07 -12.75 18.83
C VAL A 2 -28.43 -13.74 19.79
N LYS A 3 -27.13 -13.99 19.67
CA LYS A 3 -26.34 -14.76 20.62
C LYS A 3 -25.54 -13.83 21.51
N GLN A 4 -25.62 -14.01 22.82
CA GLN A 4 -24.72 -13.36 23.76
C GLN A 4 -23.41 -14.13 23.83
N ILE A 5 -22.29 -13.44 23.64
CA ILE A 5 -20.92 -13.97 23.77
C ILE A 5 -20.16 -13.11 24.78
N SER A 6 -19.31 -13.75 25.58
CA SER A 6 -18.40 -13.03 26.47
C SER A 6 -17.26 -12.41 25.63
N ALA A 7 -17.12 -11.08 25.66
CA ALA A 7 -16.04 -10.37 24.97
C ALA A 7 -14.66 -10.83 25.45
N VAL A 8 -14.49 -11.07 26.75
CA VAL A 8 -13.23 -11.56 27.33
C VAL A 8 -12.87 -12.95 26.78
N LYS A 9 -13.85 -13.89 26.73
CA LYS A 9 -13.61 -15.22 26.18
C LYS A 9 -13.27 -15.17 24.71
N LEU A 10 -13.93 -14.31 23.94
CA LEU A 10 -13.64 -14.12 22.51
C LEU A 10 -12.22 -13.57 22.32
N TRP A 11 -11.87 -12.53 23.06
CA TRP A 11 -10.53 -11.91 23.01
C TRP A 11 -9.43 -12.92 23.35
N ASN A 12 -9.58 -13.64 24.44
CA ASN A 12 -8.59 -14.66 24.83
C ASN A 12 -8.45 -15.77 23.76
N LYS A 13 -9.54 -16.12 23.08
CA LYS A 13 -9.49 -17.09 21.98
C LYS A 13 -8.75 -16.55 20.77
N ILE A 14 -8.95 -15.27 20.43
CA ILE A 14 -8.21 -14.58 19.35
C ILE A 14 -6.72 -14.58 19.66
N VAL A 15 -6.34 -14.12 20.86
CA VAL A 15 -4.92 -14.04 21.29
C VAL A 15 -4.28 -15.43 21.28
N TYR A 16 -4.96 -16.45 21.81
CA TYR A 16 -4.45 -17.81 21.82
C TYR A 16 -4.22 -18.37 20.42
N ASN A 17 -5.16 -18.16 19.50
CA ASN A 17 -5.02 -18.64 18.12
C ASN A 17 -3.93 -17.87 17.35
N ALA A 18 -3.84 -16.55 17.53
CA ALA A 18 -2.78 -15.74 16.96
C ALA A 18 -1.38 -16.21 17.42
N TRP A 19 -1.23 -16.52 18.70
CA TRP A 19 0.00 -17.11 19.25
C TRP A 19 0.29 -18.49 18.65
N LYS A 20 -0.72 -19.36 18.56
CA LYS A 20 -0.57 -20.76 18.14
C LYS A 20 -0.33 -20.93 16.65
N SER A 21 -0.98 -20.13 15.81
CA SER A 21 -1.05 -20.34 14.35
C SER A 21 -0.85 -19.07 13.53
N ALA A 22 -0.48 -17.95 14.14
CA ALA A 22 -0.37 -16.62 13.52
C ALA A 22 -1.69 -16.10 12.88
N GLU A 23 -2.82 -16.70 13.25
CA GLU A 23 -4.16 -16.34 12.76
C GLU A 23 -5.17 -16.27 13.92
N PRO A 24 -6.17 -15.39 13.87
CA PRO A 24 -6.49 -14.44 12.79
C PRO A 24 -5.73 -13.12 12.91
N GLY A 25 -5.59 -12.40 11.76
CA GLY A 25 -5.36 -10.97 11.76
C GLY A 25 -6.62 -10.22 12.17
N ILE A 26 -6.49 -8.96 12.58
CA ILE A 26 -7.60 -8.09 12.99
C ILE A 26 -7.62 -6.85 12.11
N LEU A 27 -8.79 -6.54 11.55
CA LEU A 27 -9.06 -5.30 10.84
C LEU A 27 -10.01 -4.43 11.66
N PHE A 28 -9.61 -3.19 11.95
CA PHE A 28 -10.46 -2.20 12.62
C PHE A 28 -11.35 -1.53 11.57
N TRP A 29 -12.45 -2.19 11.21
CA TRP A 29 -13.27 -1.86 10.05
C TRP A 29 -13.81 -0.43 10.06
N ASP A 30 -14.29 0.04 11.19
CA ASP A 30 -14.80 1.40 11.32
C ASP A 30 -13.71 2.45 11.10
N THR A 31 -12.49 2.16 11.55
CA THR A 31 -11.31 3.00 11.29
C THR A 31 -10.97 3.02 9.81
N ILE A 32 -10.96 1.85 9.16
CA ILE A 32 -10.71 1.74 7.72
C ILE A 32 -11.70 2.61 6.94
N ILE A 33 -12.99 2.46 7.17
CA ILE A 33 -14.03 3.21 6.45
C ILE A 33 -13.91 4.71 6.71
N ARG A 34 -13.62 5.11 7.95
CA ARG A 34 -13.50 6.53 8.32
C ARG A 34 -12.33 7.21 7.63
N GLU A 35 -11.19 6.52 7.52
CA GLU A 35 -9.95 7.08 6.95
C GLU A 35 -9.87 6.94 5.42
N SER A 36 -10.57 5.97 4.85
CA SER A 36 -10.52 5.65 3.42
C SER A 36 -11.10 6.77 2.57
N VAL A 37 -10.28 7.40 1.76
CA VAL A 37 -10.73 8.45 0.81
C VAL A 37 -11.68 7.90 -0.25
N PRO A 38 -11.46 6.71 -0.85
CA PRO A 38 -12.43 6.10 -1.77
C PRO A 38 -13.84 5.92 -1.21
N ASP A 39 -13.98 5.70 0.10
CA ASP A 39 -15.29 5.56 0.73
C ASP A 39 -16.12 6.87 0.76
N CYS A 40 -15.51 8.03 0.50
CA CYS A 40 -16.23 9.27 0.20
C CYS A 40 -17.11 9.15 -1.06
N TYR A 41 -16.83 8.17 -1.91
CA TYR A 41 -17.54 7.85 -3.16
C TYR A 41 -18.30 6.52 -3.07
N ALA A 42 -18.71 6.10 -1.87
CA ALA A 42 -19.34 4.81 -1.63
C ALA A 42 -20.63 4.60 -2.45
N ASP A 43 -21.45 5.66 -2.60
CA ASP A 43 -22.67 5.68 -3.40
C ASP A 43 -22.41 5.58 -4.91
N LEU A 44 -21.20 5.93 -5.36
CA LEU A 44 -20.72 5.80 -6.73
C LEU A 44 -20.01 4.46 -6.99
N GLY A 45 -20.14 3.50 -6.08
CA GLY A 45 -19.62 2.16 -6.21
C GLY A 45 -18.18 1.98 -5.73
N TYR A 46 -17.64 2.91 -4.91
CA TYR A 46 -16.30 2.82 -4.33
C TYR A 46 -16.30 2.43 -2.84
N ARG A 47 -17.43 1.94 -2.34
CA ARG A 47 -17.52 1.40 -0.98
C ARG A 47 -16.53 0.27 -0.78
N THR A 48 -15.71 0.34 0.25
CA THR A 48 -14.84 -0.75 0.68
C THR A 48 -15.68 -1.95 1.13
N VAL A 49 -15.41 -3.12 0.56
CA VAL A 49 -16.09 -4.38 0.90
C VAL A 49 -15.14 -5.45 1.41
N SER A 50 -13.85 -5.31 1.14
CA SER A 50 -12.80 -6.24 1.54
C SER A 50 -11.45 -5.52 1.57
N THR A 51 -10.41 -6.24 1.94
CA THR A 51 -9.02 -5.84 1.73
C THR A 51 -8.34 -6.85 0.79
N ASN A 52 -7.15 -6.53 0.29
CA ASN A 52 -6.25 -7.52 -0.25
C ASN A 52 -5.78 -8.51 0.85
N PRO A 53 -5.13 -9.64 0.52
CA PRO A 53 -4.75 -10.66 1.51
C PRO A 53 -3.91 -10.15 2.68
N CYS A 54 -3.01 -9.19 2.43
CA CYS A 54 -2.14 -8.62 3.47
C CYS A 54 -2.79 -7.49 4.29
N GLY A 55 -3.96 -7.00 3.88
CA GLY A 55 -4.77 -6.03 4.64
C GLY A 55 -4.43 -4.56 4.43
N GLU A 56 -3.39 -4.23 3.64
CA GLU A 56 -2.93 -2.86 3.46
C GLU A 56 -3.77 -2.02 2.50
N ILE A 57 -4.62 -2.63 1.68
CA ILE A 57 -5.47 -1.91 0.74
C ILE A 57 -6.95 -2.25 0.96
N PRO A 58 -7.75 -1.29 1.47
CA PRO A 58 -9.20 -1.38 1.42
C PRO A 58 -9.70 -1.29 -0.02
N LEU A 59 -10.46 -2.26 -0.47
CA LEU A 59 -10.88 -2.39 -1.87
C LEU A 59 -12.40 -2.36 -2.03
N CYS A 60 -12.88 -1.63 -3.03
CA CYS A 60 -14.22 -1.77 -3.57
C CYS A 60 -14.28 -2.94 -4.57
N PRO A 61 -15.48 -3.39 -5.00
CA PRO A 61 -15.59 -4.43 -6.01
C PRO A 61 -14.88 -4.03 -7.32
N TYR A 62 -14.16 -4.99 -7.93
CA TYR A 62 -13.46 -4.85 -9.20
C TYR A 62 -12.26 -3.89 -9.19
N ASP A 63 -11.83 -3.44 -8.00
CA ASP A 63 -10.64 -2.60 -7.85
C ASP A 63 -9.36 -3.45 -7.83
N SER A 64 -8.21 -2.82 -7.95
CA SER A 64 -6.91 -3.48 -8.09
C SER A 64 -5.89 -2.95 -7.08
N CYS A 65 -4.98 -3.85 -6.66
CA CYS A 65 -3.84 -3.57 -5.81
C CYS A 65 -2.60 -3.34 -6.68
N ARG A 66 -2.14 -2.10 -6.79
CA ARG A 66 -0.93 -1.73 -7.52
C ARG A 66 0.07 -1.16 -6.54
N LEU A 67 1.26 -1.73 -6.51
CA LEU A 67 2.26 -1.47 -5.46
C LEU A 67 3.58 -0.99 -6.05
N LEU A 68 4.16 0.03 -5.41
CA LEU A 68 5.54 0.44 -5.59
C LEU A 68 6.11 0.79 -4.22
N ALA A 69 7.25 0.20 -3.85
CA ALA A 69 7.91 0.45 -2.57
C ALA A 69 9.23 1.21 -2.79
N ILE A 70 9.37 2.33 -2.08
CA ILE A 70 10.59 3.15 -2.07
C ILE A 70 11.46 2.68 -0.92
N ASN A 71 12.73 2.38 -1.20
CA ASN A 71 13.71 1.96 -0.19
C ASN A 71 14.21 3.19 0.58
N LEU A 72 13.73 3.37 1.82
CA LEU A 72 14.07 4.53 2.65
C LEU A 72 15.55 4.60 3.02
N TYR A 73 16.21 3.46 3.21
CA TYR A 73 17.65 3.42 3.52
C TYR A 73 18.50 4.11 2.45
N SER A 74 18.07 4.08 1.19
CA SER A 74 18.79 4.70 0.07
C SER A 74 18.87 6.23 0.13
N TYR A 75 18.13 6.86 1.05
CA TYR A 75 18.14 8.32 1.25
C TYR A 75 18.92 8.75 2.50
N VAL A 76 19.53 7.81 3.20
CA VAL A 76 20.42 8.13 4.33
C VAL A 76 21.80 8.46 3.78
N VAL A 77 22.25 9.66 4.04
CA VAL A 77 23.60 10.12 3.72
C VAL A 77 24.49 9.88 4.94
N ASN A 78 25.73 9.43 4.73
CA ASN A 78 26.68 9.03 5.78
C ASN A 78 26.08 8.04 6.80
N PRO A 79 25.52 6.88 6.33
CA PRO A 79 24.82 5.94 7.21
C PRO A 79 25.76 5.46 8.34
N PHE A 80 25.22 5.36 9.55
CA PHE A 80 25.92 4.95 10.79
C PHE A 80 27.01 5.91 11.29
N GLU A 81 27.19 7.06 10.67
CA GLU A 81 28.11 8.10 11.10
C GLU A 81 27.39 9.13 11.99
N LYS A 82 28.18 9.95 12.71
CA LYS A 82 27.62 10.98 13.62
C LYS A 82 26.89 12.10 12.89
N ASP A 83 27.23 12.33 11.64
CA ASP A 83 26.64 13.32 10.73
C ASP A 83 25.66 12.70 9.73
N ALA A 84 25.15 11.50 10.04
CA ALA A 84 24.11 10.87 9.24
C ALA A 84 22.85 11.75 9.19
N TYR A 85 22.29 11.90 7.99
CA TYR A 85 21.03 12.62 7.78
C TYR A 85 20.22 12.01 6.65
N PHE A 86 18.93 12.35 6.59
CA PHE A 86 18.03 11.90 5.55
C PHE A 86 17.87 12.96 4.46
N ASP A 87 18.06 12.59 3.19
CA ASP A 87 17.91 13.48 2.05
C ASP A 87 16.44 13.61 1.65
N TYR A 88 15.75 14.55 2.28
CA TYR A 88 14.34 14.85 2.03
C TYR A 88 14.05 15.38 0.62
N GLU A 89 14.99 16.10 0.02
CA GLU A 89 14.79 16.68 -1.31
C GLU A 89 14.76 15.57 -2.36
N LEU A 90 15.77 14.71 -2.34
CA LEU A 90 15.86 13.57 -3.23
C LEU A 90 14.69 12.60 -3.02
N PHE A 91 14.31 12.36 -1.76
CA PHE A 91 13.17 11.52 -1.40
C PHE A 91 11.87 12.03 -2.02
N ARG A 92 11.50 13.30 -1.77
CA ARG A 92 10.28 13.90 -2.34
C ARG A 92 10.26 13.87 -3.86
N LYS A 93 11.40 14.14 -4.51
CA LYS A 93 11.55 14.05 -5.95
C LYS A 93 11.26 12.64 -6.47
N HIS A 94 11.82 11.61 -5.83
CA HIS A 94 11.60 10.22 -6.23
C HIS A 94 10.18 9.74 -5.91
N VAL A 95 9.56 10.19 -4.83
CA VAL A 95 8.13 9.93 -4.55
C VAL A 95 7.24 10.48 -5.66
N ALA A 96 7.50 11.69 -6.12
CA ALA A 96 6.73 12.29 -7.22
C ALA A 96 6.89 11.50 -8.54
N ILE A 97 8.10 11.04 -8.85
CA ILE A 97 8.36 10.17 -10.01
C ILE A 97 7.66 8.82 -9.84
N ALA A 98 7.74 8.22 -8.65
CA ALA A 98 7.08 6.94 -8.34
C ALA A 98 5.56 7.03 -8.54
N GLN A 99 4.92 8.11 -8.08
CA GLN A 99 3.50 8.32 -8.29
C GLN A 99 3.14 8.44 -9.78
N ARG A 100 3.97 9.12 -10.58
CA ARG A 100 3.80 9.21 -12.03
C ARG A 100 3.93 7.84 -12.71
N LEU A 101 4.96 7.07 -12.37
CA LEU A 101 5.15 5.71 -12.88
C LEU A 101 3.95 4.81 -12.54
N MET A 102 3.38 4.95 -11.35
CA MET A 102 2.21 4.19 -10.94
C MET A 102 0.95 4.58 -11.73
N ASP A 103 0.80 5.85 -12.10
CA ASP A 103 -0.28 6.26 -12.99
C ASP A 103 -0.09 5.71 -14.41
N ASP A 104 1.13 5.70 -14.94
CA ASP A 104 1.47 5.11 -16.24
C ASP A 104 1.22 3.58 -16.28
N ILE A 105 1.47 2.86 -15.16
CA ILE A 105 1.14 1.43 -15.03
C ILE A 105 -0.37 1.19 -15.21
N ILE A 106 -1.23 2.11 -14.79
CA ILE A 106 -2.68 1.98 -15.00
C ILE A 106 -3.03 2.07 -16.48
N ASP A 107 -2.36 2.91 -17.24
CA ASP A 107 -2.59 3.01 -18.69
C ASP A 107 -2.15 1.73 -19.40
N LEU A 108 -1.00 1.16 -19.03
CA LEU A 108 -0.55 -0.17 -19.52
C LEU A 108 -1.52 -1.30 -19.13
N GLU A 109 -2.08 -1.25 -17.92
CA GLU A 109 -3.10 -2.21 -17.48
C GLU A 109 -4.37 -2.08 -18.34
N LEU A 110 -4.82 -0.87 -18.65
CA LEU A 110 -5.98 -0.63 -19.51
C LEU A 110 -5.76 -1.17 -20.92
N GLU A 111 -4.60 -0.95 -21.52
CA GLU A 111 -4.21 -1.52 -22.81
C GLU A 111 -4.23 -3.06 -22.76
N LYS A 112 -3.72 -3.65 -21.67
CA LYS A 112 -3.72 -5.10 -21.48
C LYS A 112 -5.13 -5.67 -21.33
N ILE A 113 -6.02 -4.97 -20.64
CA ILE A 113 -7.41 -5.37 -20.50
C ILE A 113 -8.11 -5.33 -21.87
N ASP A 114 -7.83 -4.34 -22.71
CA ASP A 114 -8.37 -4.29 -24.08
C ASP A 114 -7.94 -5.50 -24.90
N ALA A 115 -6.66 -5.87 -24.85
CA ALA A 115 -6.16 -7.08 -25.50
C ALA A 115 -6.80 -8.38 -24.97
N ILE A 116 -7.10 -8.45 -23.67
CA ILE A 116 -7.82 -9.58 -23.05
C ILE A 116 -9.26 -9.65 -23.58
N LEU A 117 -9.96 -8.52 -23.66
CA LEU A 117 -11.32 -8.46 -24.18
C LEU A 117 -11.39 -8.88 -25.66
N GLU A 118 -10.45 -8.44 -26.48
CA GLU A 118 -10.29 -8.86 -27.87
C GLU A 118 -10.05 -10.38 -27.98
N LYS A 119 -9.18 -10.92 -27.13
CA LYS A 119 -8.93 -12.36 -27.09
C LYS A 119 -10.18 -13.14 -26.72
N ILE A 120 -10.92 -12.77 -25.67
CA ILE A 120 -12.15 -13.43 -25.26
C ILE A 120 -13.18 -13.41 -26.43
N ALA A 121 -13.31 -12.27 -27.10
CA ALA A 121 -14.23 -12.17 -28.26
C ALA A 121 -13.88 -13.14 -29.36
N SER A 122 -12.62 -13.45 -29.61
CA SER A 122 -12.11 -14.34 -30.65
C SER A 122 -12.03 -15.83 -30.23
N ASP A 123 -12.16 -16.17 -28.96
CA ASP A 123 -12.09 -17.56 -28.49
C ASP A 123 -13.28 -18.39 -29.00
N PRO A 124 -13.09 -19.71 -29.25
CA PRO A 124 -14.13 -20.59 -29.77
C PRO A 124 -15.18 -21.05 -28.75
N GLU A 125 -15.09 -20.54 -27.49
CA GLU A 125 -16.01 -20.86 -26.40
C GLU A 125 -17.47 -20.43 -26.71
N ASP A 126 -18.41 -20.96 -25.93
CA ASP A 126 -19.81 -20.57 -26.06
C ASP A 126 -20.06 -19.11 -25.65
N ASN A 127 -21.17 -18.54 -26.16
CA ASN A 127 -21.52 -17.14 -25.93
C ASN A 127 -21.88 -16.82 -24.46
N GLU A 128 -22.30 -17.80 -23.66
CA GLU A 128 -22.65 -17.59 -22.25
C GLU A 128 -21.39 -17.41 -21.41
N GLY A 129 -20.37 -18.28 -21.56
CA GLY A 129 -19.07 -18.16 -20.91
C GLY A 129 -18.40 -16.85 -21.26
N LYS A 130 -18.24 -16.54 -22.55
CA LYS A 130 -17.70 -15.25 -23.02
C LYS A 130 -18.43 -14.05 -22.43
N GLY A 131 -19.74 -14.07 -22.35
CA GLY A 131 -20.53 -12.97 -21.81
C GLY A 131 -20.24 -12.71 -20.32
N VAL A 132 -19.94 -13.74 -19.53
CA VAL A 132 -19.54 -13.60 -18.12
C VAL A 132 -18.18 -12.94 -18.02
N GLU A 133 -17.19 -13.43 -18.77
CA GLU A 133 -15.83 -12.90 -18.76
C GLU A 133 -15.74 -11.46 -19.25
N ILE A 134 -16.39 -11.13 -20.35
CA ILE A 134 -16.46 -9.76 -20.88
C ILE A 134 -17.01 -8.81 -19.82
N ARG A 135 -18.15 -9.14 -19.21
CA ARG A 135 -18.75 -8.29 -18.17
C ARG A 135 -17.83 -8.09 -16.95
N LEU A 136 -17.04 -9.11 -16.60
CA LEU A 136 -16.06 -9.01 -15.52
C LEU A 136 -14.96 -8.03 -15.89
N TRP A 137 -14.30 -8.21 -17.02
CA TRP A 137 -13.19 -7.37 -17.46
C TRP A 137 -13.60 -5.93 -17.76
N GLU A 138 -14.80 -5.69 -18.29
CA GLU A 138 -15.34 -4.34 -18.46
C GLU A 138 -15.54 -3.62 -17.13
N LYS A 139 -15.99 -4.33 -16.07
CA LYS A 139 -16.11 -3.75 -14.72
C LYS A 139 -14.75 -3.40 -14.13
N ILE A 140 -13.76 -4.29 -14.27
CA ILE A 140 -12.38 -4.03 -13.85
C ILE A 140 -11.82 -2.82 -14.60
N LYS A 141 -11.97 -2.79 -15.93
CA LYS A 141 -11.55 -1.67 -16.78
C LYS A 141 -12.18 -0.34 -16.36
N THR A 142 -13.46 -0.34 -16.07
CA THR A 142 -14.18 0.84 -15.60
C THR A 142 -13.60 1.36 -14.28
N LYS A 143 -13.40 0.48 -13.30
CA LYS A 143 -12.81 0.85 -12.00
C LYS A 143 -11.39 1.38 -12.15
N ALA A 144 -10.55 0.71 -12.94
CA ALA A 144 -9.19 1.17 -13.20
C ALA A 144 -9.17 2.56 -13.85
N ARG A 145 -10.00 2.81 -14.85
CA ARG A 145 -10.07 4.08 -15.59
C ARG A 145 -10.62 5.22 -14.74
N GLU A 146 -11.69 4.98 -14.00
CA GLU A 146 -12.42 6.04 -13.29
C GLU A 146 -11.77 6.44 -11.98
N GLY A 147 -11.23 5.48 -11.21
CA GLY A 147 -10.61 5.75 -9.91
C GLY A 147 -9.10 5.95 -9.98
N ARG A 148 -8.42 5.23 -10.89
CA ARG A 148 -6.96 5.30 -11.05
C ARG A 148 -6.21 5.14 -9.73
N ARG A 149 -6.57 4.12 -8.93
CA ARG A 149 -5.92 3.84 -7.66
C ARG A 149 -4.46 3.44 -7.86
N THR A 150 -3.56 4.06 -7.12
CA THR A 150 -2.15 3.70 -6.99
C THR A 150 -1.82 3.35 -5.54
N GLY A 151 -0.64 2.79 -5.30
CA GLY A 151 -0.16 2.40 -3.98
C GLY A 151 1.34 2.58 -3.88
N VAL A 152 1.78 3.84 -3.80
CA VAL A 152 3.16 4.17 -3.47
C VAL A 152 3.37 3.98 -1.97
N GLY A 153 4.37 3.20 -1.61
CA GLY A 153 4.72 2.91 -0.21
C GLY A 153 6.21 2.89 -0.01
N ILE A 154 6.63 2.32 1.11
CA ILE A 154 8.04 2.28 1.53
C ILE A 154 8.47 0.87 1.91
N THR A 155 9.78 0.69 1.97
CA THR A 155 10.45 -0.45 2.60
C THR A 155 11.72 0.05 3.32
N ALA A 156 12.33 -0.79 4.15
CA ALA A 156 13.57 -0.46 4.85
C ALA A 156 13.48 0.68 5.89
N GLU A 157 12.32 0.87 6.53
CA GLU A 157 12.21 1.88 7.58
C GLU A 157 13.10 1.52 8.79
N GLY A 158 13.15 0.25 9.16
CA GLY A 158 14.01 -0.22 10.24
C GLY A 158 15.50 0.06 9.98
N ASP A 159 15.98 -0.20 8.76
CA ASP A 159 17.37 0.08 8.38
C ASP A 159 17.66 1.57 8.31
N MET A 160 16.72 2.37 7.80
CA MET A 160 16.83 3.83 7.79
C MET A 160 17.02 4.38 9.21
N LEU A 161 16.15 3.96 10.14
CA LEU A 161 16.26 4.40 11.55
C LEU A 161 17.58 3.97 12.18
N ALA A 162 18.01 2.73 11.94
CA ALA A 162 19.30 2.23 12.46
C ALA A 162 20.48 3.03 11.89
N ALA A 163 20.47 3.33 10.59
CA ALA A 163 21.53 4.09 9.93
C ALA A 163 21.62 5.54 10.40
N LEU A 164 20.50 6.12 10.84
CA LEU A 164 20.43 7.46 11.46
C LEU A 164 20.75 7.45 12.97
N GLY A 165 21.02 6.27 13.55
CA GLY A 165 21.25 6.13 14.98
C GLY A 165 20.00 6.28 15.85
N LEU A 166 18.81 6.18 15.26
CA LEU A 166 17.52 6.27 15.93
C LEU A 166 17.07 4.89 16.42
N ARG A 167 16.83 4.78 17.72
CA ARG A 167 16.35 3.53 18.32
C ARG A 167 14.89 3.29 17.92
N TYR A 168 14.62 2.19 17.21
CA TYR A 168 13.26 1.82 16.85
C TYR A 168 12.32 1.77 18.07
N GLY A 169 11.17 2.47 17.95
CA GLY A 169 10.17 2.58 19.02
C GLY A 169 10.49 3.61 20.10
N SER A 170 11.56 4.41 19.98
CA SER A 170 11.75 5.62 20.80
C SER A 170 10.86 6.76 20.27
N ASP A 171 10.57 7.75 21.13
CA ASP A 171 9.76 8.90 20.73
C ASP A 171 10.40 9.66 19.56
N GLU A 172 11.72 9.82 19.56
CA GLU A 172 12.47 10.44 18.45
C GLU A 172 12.30 9.67 17.13
N ALA A 173 12.37 8.33 17.16
CA ALA A 173 12.18 7.51 15.99
C ALA A 173 10.73 7.57 15.48
N ILE A 174 9.75 7.63 16.39
CA ILE A 174 8.33 7.75 16.06
C ILE A 174 8.07 9.11 15.39
N ASP A 175 8.54 10.20 15.95
CA ASP A 175 8.39 11.54 15.40
C ASP A 175 9.05 11.65 14.02
N PHE A 176 10.24 11.06 13.87
CA PHE A 176 10.94 11.01 12.59
C PHE A 176 10.15 10.19 11.54
N SER A 177 9.63 9.03 11.91
CA SER A 177 8.79 8.19 11.03
C SER A 177 7.52 8.93 10.62
N VAL A 178 6.86 9.63 11.55
CA VAL A 178 5.68 10.45 11.24
C VAL A 178 6.01 11.53 10.20
N ASP A 179 7.17 12.19 10.33
CA ASP A 179 7.58 13.21 9.35
C ASP A 179 7.88 12.59 7.98
N ILE A 180 8.59 11.46 7.90
CA ILE A 180 8.84 10.73 6.64
C ILE A 180 7.52 10.37 5.94
N HIS A 181 6.55 9.80 6.66
CA HIS A 181 5.26 9.45 6.09
C HIS A 181 4.42 10.67 5.68
N LYS A 182 4.54 11.78 6.40
CA LYS A 182 3.98 13.07 6.01
C LYS A 182 4.58 13.56 4.68
N GLN A 183 5.91 13.53 4.54
CA GLN A 183 6.59 13.92 3.30
C GLN A 183 6.20 13.01 2.13
N LEU A 184 6.09 11.69 2.37
CA LEU A 184 5.58 10.74 1.39
C LEU A 184 4.18 11.13 0.89
N ALA A 185 3.27 11.41 1.82
CA ALA A 185 1.89 11.76 1.50
C ALA A 185 1.80 13.07 0.70
N VAL A 186 2.47 14.12 1.16
CA VAL A 186 2.45 15.43 0.48
C VAL A 186 3.07 15.31 -0.93
N ALA A 187 4.18 14.62 -1.09
CA ALA A 187 4.84 14.48 -2.38
C ALA A 187 4.03 13.62 -3.39
N ALA A 188 3.44 12.52 -2.93
CA ALA A 188 2.62 11.65 -3.79
C ALA A 188 1.31 12.34 -4.21
N TYR A 189 0.60 12.96 -3.28
CA TYR A 189 -0.62 13.70 -3.60
C TYR A 189 -0.34 14.94 -4.42
N GLY A 190 0.73 15.67 -4.16
CA GLY A 190 1.19 16.79 -4.98
C GLY A 190 1.46 16.35 -6.43
N SER A 191 2.18 15.24 -6.62
CA SER A 191 2.40 14.67 -7.96
C SER A 191 1.08 14.27 -8.65
N SER A 192 0.11 13.72 -7.89
CA SER A 192 -1.21 13.40 -8.43
C SER A 192 -2.00 14.65 -8.84
N VAL A 193 -1.81 15.78 -8.17
CA VAL A 193 -2.36 17.09 -8.58
C VAL A 193 -1.69 17.59 -9.86
N GLU A 194 -0.36 17.51 -9.96
CA GLU A 194 0.34 17.88 -11.20
C GLU A 194 -0.09 17.00 -12.39
N LEU A 195 -0.26 15.69 -12.17
CA LEU A 195 -0.81 14.79 -13.17
C LEU A 195 -2.24 15.16 -13.58
N ALA A 196 -3.05 15.67 -12.66
CA ALA A 196 -4.39 16.15 -12.98
C ALA A 196 -4.37 17.40 -13.86
N LYS A 197 -3.41 18.31 -13.65
CA LYS A 197 -3.20 19.47 -14.54
C LYS A 197 -2.81 19.05 -15.96
N GLU A 198 -2.01 17.98 -16.10
CA GLU A 198 -1.55 17.47 -17.39
C GLU A 198 -2.59 16.59 -18.12
N ARG A 199 -3.29 15.72 -17.39
CA ARG A 199 -4.07 14.59 -17.93
C ARG A 199 -5.53 14.56 -17.47
N GLY A 200 -5.95 15.54 -16.67
CA GLY A 200 -7.28 15.59 -16.04
C GLY A 200 -7.36 14.82 -14.74
N ALA A 201 -8.24 15.26 -13.85
CA ALA A 201 -8.53 14.57 -12.59
C ALA A 201 -9.20 13.21 -12.83
N PHE A 202 -9.20 12.33 -11.80
CA PHE A 202 -9.97 11.12 -11.87
C PHE A 202 -11.48 11.46 -12.01
N LYS A 203 -12.20 10.64 -12.77
CA LYS A 203 -13.51 11.00 -13.37
C LYS A 203 -14.56 11.48 -12.39
N ILE A 204 -14.56 10.96 -11.18
CA ILE A 204 -15.59 11.25 -10.17
C ILE A 204 -15.09 12.18 -9.06
N PHE A 205 -13.95 12.85 -9.24
CA PHE A 205 -13.38 13.75 -8.24
C PHE A 205 -14.40 14.83 -7.84
N ASP A 206 -14.60 14.97 -6.53
CA ASP A 206 -15.45 15.98 -5.93
C ASP A 206 -14.90 16.35 -4.55
N VAL A 207 -14.34 17.54 -4.44
CA VAL A 207 -13.72 18.04 -3.21
C VAL A 207 -14.70 18.14 -2.03
N GLU A 208 -15.99 18.40 -2.31
CA GLU A 208 -17.01 18.52 -1.28
C GLU A 208 -17.30 17.18 -0.59
N ARG A 209 -17.16 16.07 -1.31
CA ARG A 209 -17.28 14.72 -0.75
C ARG A 209 -16.16 14.40 0.22
N GLU A 210 -14.98 14.94 -0.01
CA GLU A 210 -13.75 14.62 0.73
C GLU A 210 -13.47 15.58 1.90
N LYS A 211 -14.14 16.71 1.98
CA LYS A 211 -13.83 17.80 2.94
C LYS A 211 -13.81 17.39 4.41
N ASN A 212 -14.57 16.37 4.78
CA ASN A 212 -14.66 15.85 6.14
C ASN A 212 -13.85 14.56 6.35
N ASN A 213 -13.13 14.08 5.33
CA ASN A 213 -12.30 12.89 5.49
C ASN A 213 -11.08 13.22 6.35
N PRO A 214 -10.79 12.43 7.42
CA PRO A 214 -9.69 12.75 8.34
C PRO A 214 -8.31 12.73 7.68
N PHE A 215 -8.07 11.83 6.73
CA PHE A 215 -6.81 11.80 6.00
C PHE A 215 -6.63 13.06 5.15
N ILE A 216 -7.65 13.50 4.42
CA ILE A 216 -7.61 14.73 3.62
C ILE A 216 -7.43 15.96 4.52
N SER A 217 -8.04 15.97 5.71
CA SER A 217 -7.84 17.05 6.69
C SER A 217 -6.37 17.15 7.13
N ARG A 218 -5.74 16.02 7.46
CA ARG A 218 -4.28 15.99 7.79
C ARG A 218 -3.41 16.41 6.61
N LEU A 219 -3.78 16.01 5.39
CA LEU A 219 -3.05 16.40 4.18
C LEU A 219 -3.12 17.93 3.94
N ARG A 220 -4.29 18.53 4.16
CA ARG A 220 -4.49 19.99 4.11
C ARG A 220 -3.66 20.72 5.16
N GLU A 221 -3.61 20.21 6.39
CA GLU A 221 -2.77 20.77 7.45
C GLU A 221 -1.27 20.64 7.14
N ALA A 222 -0.87 19.54 6.52
CA ALA A 222 0.52 19.27 6.16
C ALA A 222 1.04 20.14 5.02
N SER A 223 0.18 20.49 4.05
CA SER A 223 0.49 21.35 2.91
C SER A 223 -0.76 22.07 2.40
N PRO A 224 -1.09 23.25 3.00
CA PRO A 224 -2.23 24.05 2.57
C PRO A 224 -2.16 24.44 1.08
N GLU A 225 -0.98 24.79 0.59
CA GLU A 225 -0.76 25.20 -0.80
C GLU A 225 -1.08 24.06 -1.78
N MET A 226 -0.59 22.85 -1.52
CA MET A 226 -0.90 21.67 -2.34
C MET A 226 -2.41 21.36 -2.27
N TYR A 227 -3.04 21.55 -1.13
CA TYR A 227 -4.49 21.34 -0.99
C TYR A 227 -5.29 22.37 -1.80
N GLU A 228 -4.90 23.65 -1.83
CA GLU A 228 -5.53 24.68 -2.66
C GLU A 228 -5.43 24.32 -4.16
N GLU A 229 -4.26 23.84 -4.59
CA GLU A 229 -4.09 23.35 -5.96
C GLU A 229 -4.98 22.12 -6.25
N MET A 230 -5.12 21.20 -5.28
CA MET A 230 -6.01 20.05 -5.39
C MET A 230 -7.48 20.47 -5.50
N VAL A 231 -7.91 21.49 -4.75
CA VAL A 231 -9.27 22.04 -4.86
C VAL A 231 -9.52 22.62 -6.25
N LYS A 232 -8.53 23.30 -6.82
CA LYS A 232 -8.64 23.99 -8.10
C LYS A 232 -8.58 23.06 -9.32
N TYR A 233 -7.69 22.08 -9.30
CA TYR A 233 -7.39 21.22 -10.46
C TYR A 233 -7.82 19.77 -10.28
N GLY A 234 -8.21 19.38 -9.08
CA GLY A 234 -8.41 17.97 -8.73
C GLY A 234 -7.09 17.24 -8.54
N ARG A 235 -7.19 15.91 -8.44
CA ARG A 235 -6.03 15.00 -8.51
C ARG A 235 -6.32 13.83 -9.44
N ARG A 236 -5.26 13.23 -9.98
CA ARG A 236 -5.35 12.15 -10.98
C ARG A 236 -5.82 10.82 -10.42
N ASN A 237 -5.56 10.53 -9.15
CA ASN A 237 -5.71 9.22 -8.52
C ASN A 237 -6.61 9.31 -7.29
N ILE A 238 -7.59 8.41 -7.14
CA ILE A 238 -8.53 8.37 -6.02
C ILE A 238 -7.83 8.06 -4.68
N ALA A 239 -6.78 7.24 -4.73
CA ALA A 239 -5.86 6.98 -3.61
C ALA A 239 -4.45 6.79 -4.17
N CYS A 240 -3.43 7.23 -3.42
CA CYS A 240 -2.05 7.26 -3.88
C CYS A 240 -1.13 6.32 -3.09
N LEU A 241 -1.45 6.01 -1.84
CA LEU A 241 -0.52 5.42 -0.89
C LEU A 241 -0.98 4.07 -0.37
N THR A 242 0.01 3.23 -0.05
CA THR A 242 -0.18 2.01 0.73
C THR A 242 1.14 1.56 1.36
N ILE A 243 1.08 0.91 2.52
CA ILE A 243 2.25 0.30 3.16
C ILE A 243 2.12 -1.21 3.06
N ALA A 244 2.71 -1.77 2.01
CA ALA A 244 2.73 -3.21 1.79
C ALA A 244 3.80 -3.90 2.64
N PRO A 245 3.67 -5.21 2.91
CA PRO A 245 4.67 -5.96 3.67
C PRO A 245 6.06 -6.01 3.04
N THR A 246 6.17 -5.92 1.72
CA THR A 246 7.43 -5.92 0.94
C THR A 246 8.38 -7.10 1.22
N GLY A 247 7.85 -8.24 1.69
CA GLY A 247 8.67 -9.37 2.12
C GLY A 247 9.64 -9.90 1.06
N THR A 248 9.22 -10.05 -0.20
CA THR A 248 10.09 -10.48 -1.30
C THR A 248 10.94 -9.32 -1.81
N THR A 249 10.40 -8.11 -1.90
CA THR A 249 11.12 -6.93 -2.37
C THR A 249 12.30 -6.60 -1.44
N SER A 250 12.11 -6.68 -0.13
CA SER A 250 13.16 -6.44 0.86
C SER A 250 14.31 -7.46 0.76
N LEU A 251 14.02 -8.72 0.38
CA LEU A 251 15.07 -9.70 0.09
C LEU A 251 15.91 -9.31 -1.14
N MET A 252 15.29 -8.73 -2.15
CA MET A 252 16.03 -8.24 -3.33
C MET A 252 16.89 -7.02 -3.02
N THR A 253 16.41 -6.13 -2.16
CA THR A 253 17.13 -4.93 -1.73
C THR A 253 18.07 -5.18 -0.56
N GLN A 254 18.04 -6.37 0.05
CA GLN A 254 18.81 -6.75 1.24
C GLN A 254 18.58 -5.81 2.41
N THR A 255 17.32 -5.47 2.67
CA THR A 255 16.89 -4.54 3.71
C THR A 255 15.80 -5.16 4.59
N THR A 256 15.43 -4.45 5.66
CA THR A 256 14.21 -4.73 6.40
C THR A 256 12.97 -4.52 5.53
N SER A 257 11.88 -5.24 5.84
CA SER A 257 10.62 -5.15 5.09
C SER A 257 9.67 -4.13 5.71
N GLY A 258 8.99 -3.36 4.84
CA GLY A 258 7.98 -2.40 5.26
C GLY A 258 8.47 -1.45 6.34
N ILE A 259 7.69 -1.38 7.41
CA ILE A 259 7.98 -0.58 8.61
C ILE A 259 8.60 -1.38 9.75
N GLU A 260 8.86 -2.68 9.55
CA GLU A 260 9.31 -3.57 10.61
C GLU A 260 10.80 -3.37 10.95
N PRO A 261 11.18 -3.54 12.22
CA PRO A 261 12.58 -3.56 12.61
C PRO A 261 13.23 -4.90 12.32
N VAL A 262 14.56 -4.94 12.38
CA VAL A 262 15.31 -6.21 12.49
C VAL A 262 14.97 -6.86 13.82
N PHE A 263 14.28 -7.99 13.82
CA PHE A 263 13.97 -8.72 15.04
C PHE A 263 15.12 -9.65 15.50
N LEU A 264 15.89 -10.20 14.54
CA LEU A 264 17.12 -10.96 14.79
C LEU A 264 18.09 -10.76 13.62
N PRO A 265 19.37 -10.44 13.87
CA PRO A 265 20.38 -10.27 12.81
C PRO A 265 20.61 -11.56 12.01
N VAL A 266 20.51 -12.69 12.67
CA VAL A 266 20.67 -14.02 12.09
C VAL A 266 19.56 -14.93 12.62
N TYR A 267 18.85 -15.62 11.74
CA TYR A 267 17.88 -16.60 12.15
C TYR A 267 17.81 -17.78 11.18
N LYS A 268 17.39 -18.92 11.71
CA LYS A 268 17.17 -20.13 10.93
C LYS A 268 15.69 -20.26 10.60
N ARG A 269 15.36 -20.21 9.33
CA ARG A 269 14.00 -20.46 8.86
C ARG A 269 13.83 -21.90 8.45
N ARG A 270 12.87 -22.58 9.05
CA ARG A 270 12.52 -23.97 8.71
C ARG A 270 11.22 -24.00 7.91
N ARG A 271 11.25 -24.57 6.72
CA ARG A 271 10.09 -24.69 5.85
C ARG A 271 9.86 -26.16 5.51
N LYS A 272 8.61 -26.62 5.54
CA LYS A 272 8.22 -27.92 4.98
C LYS A 272 8.49 -27.94 3.46
N VAL A 273 8.97 -29.05 2.92
CA VAL A 273 9.18 -29.21 1.47
C VAL A 273 7.83 -29.35 0.78
N ASN A 274 6.95 -30.21 1.30
CA ASN A 274 5.57 -30.35 0.85
C ASN A 274 4.61 -30.14 2.02
N PRO A 275 3.40 -29.59 1.79
CA PRO A 275 2.40 -29.38 2.85
C PRO A 275 2.05 -30.64 3.63
N ASN A 276 2.07 -31.82 2.97
CA ASN A 276 1.71 -33.11 3.52
C ASN A 276 2.87 -33.86 4.20
N ASP A 277 4.10 -33.39 4.03
CA ASP A 277 5.28 -34.04 4.62
C ASP A 277 5.46 -33.58 6.08
N LYS A 278 5.23 -34.51 7.02
CA LYS A 278 5.38 -34.20 8.45
C LYS A 278 6.83 -34.04 8.90
N ASN A 279 7.79 -34.65 8.19
CA ASN A 279 9.17 -34.80 8.66
C ASN A 279 10.25 -34.27 7.71
N VAL A 280 9.89 -33.72 6.55
CA VAL A 280 10.88 -33.19 5.59
C VAL A 280 10.86 -31.68 5.65
N HIS A 281 11.97 -31.08 6.06
CA HIS A 281 12.15 -29.65 6.20
C HIS A 281 13.41 -29.21 5.46
N VAL A 282 13.39 -28.00 4.94
CA VAL A 282 14.58 -27.31 4.45
C VAL A 282 14.85 -26.15 5.40
N ASP A 283 16.05 -26.12 5.95
CA ASP A 283 16.50 -25.03 6.82
C ASP A 283 17.28 -24.01 5.99
N PHE A 284 16.95 -22.75 6.14
CA PHE A 284 17.66 -21.62 5.55
C PHE A 284 18.27 -20.79 6.67
N CYS A 285 19.53 -20.41 6.53
CA CYS A 285 20.11 -19.35 7.34
C CYS A 285 19.84 -18.03 6.60
N LEU A 286 19.17 -17.08 7.25
CA LEU A 286 18.93 -15.76 6.72
C LEU A 286 19.69 -14.76 7.58
N LEU A 287 20.50 -13.95 6.92
CA LEU A 287 21.15 -12.79 7.49
C LEU A 287 20.39 -11.56 7.02
N TYR A 288 20.10 -10.67 7.94
CA TYR A 288 19.39 -9.43 7.63
C TYR A 288 20.31 -8.33 7.07
N THR A 289 21.61 -8.53 7.11
CA THR A 289 22.57 -7.56 6.59
C THR A 289 23.26 -8.06 5.34
N SER A 290 23.52 -7.13 4.41
CA SER A 290 24.10 -7.36 3.09
C SER A 290 25.50 -7.98 3.07
N ASP A 291 26.19 -8.05 4.20
CA ASP A 291 27.60 -8.47 4.28
C ASP A 291 27.80 -9.89 4.75
N ALA A 292 26.76 -10.69 4.71
CA ALA A 292 26.85 -12.11 5.00
C ALA A 292 26.90 -12.92 3.71
N ALA A 293 27.87 -12.61 2.89
CA ALA A 293 28.35 -13.48 1.81
C ALA A 293 29.57 -14.25 2.28
#